data_e507644337141949261f1aba5098c28a
#
_entry.id   e507644337141949261f1aba5098c28a
#
_cell.length_a   1.000
_cell.length_b   1.000
_cell.length_c   1.000
_cell.angle_alpha   90.00
_cell.angle_beta   90.00
_cell.angle_gamma   90.00
#
_symmetry.space_group_name_H-M   'P 1'
#
loop_
_entity.id
_entity.type
_entity.pdbx_description
1 polymer ?
#
loop_
_entity_poly.entity_id
_entity_poly.type
_entity_poly.pdbx_seq_one_letter_code
_entity_poly.pdbx_strand_id
1 'polypeptide(L)'
;MSNNSRCLYDNNFINFIREDETSILGKLCDRYHGDAKTTTRDAWKGEIAVMQDTLSRLDDKDGRIVFEYDIPRLGKRIDVVLLYKGIVFCLEFKVGEAHIIEADVDQVLDYALDLKNFHRFSRDKVIVPILIATNYGGSSTDIQMSVYDDQIVNPLVTGEAGILGLINAVLNRFPAEEPVDENWIISPYAPTPTIIEAAKSLYENHSVENITRHEADKVLTDRTIAYILDVIKQSKEKQQKSICFVTGVPGAGKTLVGLDVAIRQTYQGQNEPVKDEGAVYLSGNGPLVAVLTEALAQDNYKRCREEGEKKKMTDSRREVSKSIQMIHRYRDNMLAKIKNPVENETLEIDPAKAVKMEAAGFGEVEHVAIFDEAQRSWTHKRLADYLKRGGTYGNKLKVPNFPVSEAAFLIWSLDQREDWATIICLVGGGQEINTGEAGISEWIQAINEKFPHWKVYISPKLTEAEYAEGRVNELLADNQNVTYSEDLHLGVSLRSYRAEKLSAFVHALLSFDESAKTIYEEIKDKYPIVLTRDMATARNTAR
;
A
#
# COMPACT_ATOMS: atom_id res chain seq x y z
N MET A 1 15.42 11.80 -28.83
CA MET A 1 15.03 10.41 -28.61
C MET A 1 15.65 9.99 -27.27
N SER A 2 14.90 10.03 -26.19
CA SER A 2 15.38 9.62 -24.86
C SER A 2 15.54 8.10 -24.88
N ASN A 3 16.78 7.64 -24.76
CA ASN A 3 17.12 6.22 -24.60
C ASN A 3 16.56 5.73 -23.24
N ASN A 4 15.37 5.16 -23.25
CA ASN A 4 14.70 4.61 -22.05
C ASN A 4 15.19 3.18 -21.75
N SER A 5 16.45 2.86 -21.99
CA SER A 5 17.03 1.57 -21.65
C SER A 5 17.30 1.51 -20.14
N ARG A 6 16.70 0.55 -19.45
CA ARG A 6 16.89 0.31 -18.01
C ARG A 6 18.13 -0.52 -17.67
N CYS A 7 19.06 -0.66 -18.61
CA CYS A 7 20.28 -1.40 -18.40
C CYS A 7 21.47 -0.64 -18.98
N LEU A 8 22.67 -0.93 -18.52
CA LEU A 8 23.88 -0.32 -19.04
C LEU A 8 24.38 -1.03 -20.31
N TYR A 9 24.14 -2.34 -20.42
CA TYR A 9 24.49 -3.12 -21.61
C TYR A 9 23.51 -4.25 -21.84
N ASP A 10 23.20 -4.54 -23.09
CA ASP A 10 22.44 -5.71 -23.51
C ASP A 10 22.88 -6.20 -24.88
N ASN A 11 22.88 -7.53 -25.09
CA ASN A 11 23.16 -8.16 -26.37
C ASN A 11 22.60 -9.60 -26.39
N ASN A 12 22.52 -10.20 -27.59
CA ASN A 12 22.34 -11.64 -27.69
C ASN A 12 23.63 -12.40 -27.33
N PHE A 13 23.50 -13.64 -26.93
CA PHE A 13 24.64 -14.45 -26.49
C PHE A 13 25.76 -14.54 -27.54
N ILE A 14 25.38 -14.74 -28.83
CA ILE A 14 26.35 -14.89 -29.91
C ILE A 14 27.25 -13.65 -30.06
N ASN A 15 26.63 -12.47 -30.05
CA ASN A 15 27.33 -11.22 -30.18
C ASN A 15 28.16 -10.90 -28.93
N PHE A 16 27.59 -11.12 -27.74
CA PHE A 16 28.28 -10.91 -26.47
C PHE A 16 29.57 -11.76 -26.35
N ILE A 17 29.51 -13.04 -26.71
CA ILE A 17 30.68 -13.95 -26.67
C ILE A 17 31.81 -13.50 -27.62
N ARG A 18 31.46 -12.85 -28.74
CA ARG A 18 32.42 -12.39 -29.75
C ARG A 18 32.94 -10.99 -29.52
N GLU A 19 32.23 -10.21 -28.71
CA GLU A 19 32.59 -8.81 -28.44
C GLU A 19 33.81 -8.77 -27.50
N ASP A 20 34.73 -7.86 -27.78
CA ASP A 20 35.92 -7.65 -26.94
C ASP A 20 35.51 -7.11 -25.55
N GLU A 21 36.11 -7.66 -24.49
CA GLU A 21 35.85 -7.26 -23.09
C GLU A 21 36.01 -5.76 -22.89
N THR A 22 37.04 -5.14 -23.51
CA THR A 22 37.28 -3.70 -23.41
C THR A 22 36.17 -2.88 -24.04
N SER A 23 35.59 -3.37 -25.15
CA SER A 23 34.41 -2.75 -25.79
C SER A 23 33.17 -2.80 -24.90
N ILE A 24 32.89 -3.94 -24.30
CA ILE A 24 31.76 -4.11 -23.38
C ILE A 24 31.92 -3.19 -22.17
N LEU A 25 33.10 -3.20 -21.55
CA LEU A 25 33.43 -2.35 -20.41
C LEU A 25 33.30 -0.85 -20.76
N GLY A 26 33.74 -0.45 -21.96
CA GLY A 26 33.58 0.91 -22.45
C GLY A 26 32.08 1.33 -22.48
N LYS A 27 31.21 0.47 -23.04
CA LYS A 27 29.77 0.72 -23.10
C LYS A 27 29.13 0.81 -21.72
N LEU A 28 29.54 -0.02 -20.75
CA LEU A 28 29.08 0.04 -19.36
C LEU A 28 29.49 1.37 -18.72
N CYS A 29 30.78 1.79 -18.89
CA CYS A 29 31.24 3.05 -18.35
C CYS A 29 30.54 4.27 -18.96
N ASP A 30 30.30 4.26 -20.26
CA ASP A 30 29.68 5.39 -20.99
C ASP A 30 28.22 5.62 -20.56
N ARG A 31 27.50 4.56 -20.19
CA ARG A 31 26.09 4.64 -19.75
C ARG A 31 25.94 4.79 -18.23
N TYR A 32 27.01 4.57 -17.48
CA TYR A 32 26.95 4.72 -16.02
C TYR A 32 26.90 6.20 -15.64
N HIS A 33 25.85 6.59 -14.90
CA HIS A 33 25.69 7.96 -14.41
C HIS A 33 26.61 8.21 -13.21
N GLY A 34 27.79 8.73 -13.46
CA GLY A 34 28.83 9.06 -12.49
C GLY A 34 30.17 8.44 -12.83
N ASP A 35 31.21 8.80 -12.09
CA ASP A 35 32.53 8.17 -12.26
C ASP A 35 32.55 6.77 -11.64
N ALA A 36 32.56 5.74 -12.47
CA ALA A 36 32.71 4.37 -12.02
C ALA A 36 34.03 4.20 -11.27
N LYS A 37 33.96 3.82 -10.00
CA LYS A 37 35.14 3.54 -9.17
C LYS A 37 35.93 2.38 -9.76
N THR A 38 37.23 2.33 -9.48
CA THR A 38 38.12 1.24 -9.94
C THR A 38 37.58 -0.13 -9.54
N THR A 39 37.04 -0.26 -8.30
CA THR A 39 36.45 -1.49 -7.79
C THR A 39 35.24 -1.94 -8.62
N THR A 40 34.38 -1.03 -9.06
CA THR A 40 33.20 -1.33 -9.92
C THR A 40 33.66 -1.81 -11.31
N ARG A 41 34.67 -1.17 -11.88
CA ARG A 41 35.22 -1.59 -13.20
C ARG A 41 35.89 -2.96 -13.14
N ASP A 42 36.57 -3.26 -12.04
CA ASP A 42 37.23 -4.56 -11.85
C ASP A 42 36.17 -5.67 -11.61
N ALA A 43 35.09 -5.37 -10.94
CA ALA A 43 33.94 -6.29 -10.81
C ALA A 43 33.36 -6.60 -12.21
N TRP A 44 33.01 -5.57 -12.99
CA TRP A 44 32.49 -5.75 -14.36
C TRP A 44 33.40 -6.58 -15.25
N LYS A 45 34.71 -6.40 -15.17
CA LYS A 45 35.68 -7.24 -15.93
C LYS A 45 35.55 -8.71 -15.54
N GLY A 46 35.51 -8.98 -14.21
CA GLY A 46 35.30 -10.34 -13.72
C GLY A 46 34.01 -10.96 -14.21
N GLU A 47 32.91 -10.24 -14.10
CA GLU A 47 31.58 -10.66 -14.55
C GLU A 47 31.53 -10.95 -16.06
N ILE A 48 32.10 -10.04 -16.89
CA ILE A 48 32.15 -10.20 -18.34
C ILE A 48 32.94 -11.46 -18.70
N ALA A 49 34.15 -11.65 -18.15
CA ALA A 49 35.01 -12.80 -18.43
C ALA A 49 34.32 -14.13 -18.05
N VAL A 50 33.74 -14.20 -16.84
CA VAL A 50 32.99 -15.36 -16.34
C VAL A 50 31.80 -15.69 -17.23
N MET A 51 31.04 -14.67 -17.63
CA MET A 51 29.88 -14.88 -18.47
C MET A 51 30.22 -15.24 -19.91
N GLN A 52 31.26 -14.66 -20.50
CA GLN A 52 31.73 -15.05 -21.83
C GLN A 52 32.19 -16.51 -21.87
N ASP A 53 32.98 -16.94 -20.88
CA ASP A 53 33.39 -18.34 -20.77
C ASP A 53 32.17 -19.27 -20.59
N THR A 54 31.28 -18.96 -19.65
CA THR A 54 30.07 -19.77 -19.35
C THR A 54 29.17 -19.92 -20.59
N LEU A 55 28.82 -18.79 -21.23
CA LEU A 55 27.90 -18.81 -22.37
C LEU A 55 28.53 -19.42 -23.63
N SER A 56 29.87 -19.34 -23.77
CA SER A 56 30.57 -20.00 -24.90
C SER A 56 30.39 -21.51 -24.91
N ARG A 57 30.22 -22.11 -23.73
CA ARG A 57 30.08 -23.56 -23.50
C ARG A 57 28.63 -24.07 -23.54
N LEU A 58 27.65 -23.20 -23.68
CA LEU A 58 26.24 -23.61 -23.89
C LEU A 58 26.11 -24.26 -25.28
N ASP A 59 25.30 -25.33 -25.36
CA ASP A 59 25.00 -25.99 -26.64
C ASP A 59 24.16 -25.09 -27.55
N ASP A 60 23.15 -24.46 -27.02
CA ASP A 60 22.30 -23.50 -27.70
C ASP A 60 22.59 -22.08 -27.21
N LYS A 61 22.78 -21.14 -28.15
CA LYS A 61 23.12 -19.74 -27.87
C LYS A 61 22.00 -18.77 -28.22
N ASP A 62 20.77 -19.29 -28.32
CA ASP A 62 19.58 -18.43 -28.52
C ASP A 62 19.10 -17.87 -27.19
N GLY A 63 19.74 -16.79 -26.77
CA GLY A 63 19.44 -16.09 -25.52
C GLY A 63 19.96 -14.66 -25.54
N ARG A 64 19.60 -13.92 -24.51
CA ARG A 64 20.00 -12.53 -24.31
C ARG A 64 20.62 -12.32 -22.93
N ILE A 65 21.69 -11.53 -22.88
CA ILE A 65 22.35 -11.11 -21.63
C ILE A 65 22.15 -9.61 -21.44
N VAL A 66 21.91 -9.21 -20.21
CA VAL A 66 21.68 -7.83 -19.79
C VAL A 66 22.52 -7.56 -18.56
N PHE A 67 23.31 -6.48 -18.58
CA PHE A 67 24.12 -6.04 -17.43
C PHE A 67 23.52 -4.81 -16.79
N GLU A 68 23.64 -4.74 -15.46
CA GLU A 68 23.24 -3.60 -14.64
C GLU A 68 21.78 -3.18 -14.92
N TYR A 69 20.88 -4.14 -14.76
CA TYR A 69 19.46 -3.88 -14.94
C TYR A 69 18.88 -3.13 -13.77
N ASP A 70 18.36 -1.91 -14.02
CA ASP A 70 17.85 -1.02 -13.00
C ASP A 70 16.50 -1.48 -12.46
N ILE A 71 16.42 -1.61 -11.12
CA ILE A 71 15.19 -1.86 -10.37
C ILE A 71 14.76 -0.56 -9.69
N PRO A 72 13.85 0.22 -10.30
CA PRO A 72 13.54 1.57 -9.86
C PRO A 72 13.08 1.67 -8.41
N ARG A 73 12.34 0.66 -7.93
CA ARG A 73 11.79 0.64 -6.57
C ARG A 73 12.87 0.46 -5.50
N LEU A 74 13.86 -0.37 -5.77
CA LEU A 74 14.91 -0.66 -4.81
C LEU A 74 16.05 0.36 -4.89
N GLY A 75 16.12 1.16 -5.96
CA GLY A 75 17.26 2.01 -6.25
C GLY A 75 18.56 1.21 -6.41
N LYS A 76 18.45 -0.06 -6.82
CA LYS A 76 19.51 -1.03 -7.01
C LYS A 76 19.47 -1.56 -8.43
N ARG A 77 20.51 -2.28 -8.83
CA ARG A 77 20.60 -2.95 -10.12
C ARG A 77 20.91 -4.41 -9.91
N ILE A 78 20.42 -5.24 -10.84
CA ILE A 78 20.82 -6.64 -10.96
C ILE A 78 22.08 -6.66 -11.79
N ASP A 79 23.15 -7.27 -11.30
CA ASP A 79 24.43 -7.29 -12.00
C ASP A 79 24.29 -7.90 -13.41
N VAL A 80 23.70 -9.10 -13.50
CA VAL A 80 23.45 -9.76 -14.79
C VAL A 80 22.07 -10.42 -14.82
N VAL A 81 21.34 -10.23 -15.92
CA VAL A 81 20.11 -10.98 -16.21
C VAL A 81 20.32 -11.79 -17.49
N LEU A 82 19.98 -13.10 -17.44
CA LEU A 82 19.90 -13.92 -18.64
C LEU A 82 18.44 -14.21 -18.99
N LEU A 83 18.10 -13.93 -20.22
CA LEU A 83 16.82 -14.33 -20.82
C LEU A 83 17.11 -15.53 -21.71
N TYR A 84 16.83 -16.73 -21.20
CA TYR A 84 17.23 -17.94 -21.89
C TYR A 84 16.17 -19.03 -21.79
N LYS A 85 15.76 -19.57 -22.93
CA LYS A 85 14.75 -20.64 -23.04
C LYS A 85 13.49 -20.40 -22.20
N GLY A 86 12.94 -19.21 -22.26
CA GLY A 86 11.72 -18.83 -21.56
C GLY A 86 11.86 -18.57 -20.06
N ILE A 87 13.08 -18.69 -19.52
CA ILE A 87 13.40 -18.46 -18.10
C ILE A 87 14.18 -17.15 -17.94
N VAL A 88 13.89 -16.44 -16.84
CA VAL A 88 14.62 -15.23 -16.43
C VAL A 88 15.55 -15.60 -15.28
N PHE A 89 16.86 -15.57 -15.53
CA PHE A 89 17.87 -15.78 -14.50
C PHE A 89 18.33 -14.43 -13.98
N CYS A 90 18.23 -14.22 -12.67
CA CYS A 90 18.77 -13.04 -11.96
C CYS A 90 20.08 -13.44 -11.29
N LEU A 91 21.19 -12.91 -11.75
CA LEU A 91 22.52 -13.24 -11.25
C LEU A 91 23.08 -12.05 -10.46
N GLU A 92 23.49 -12.31 -9.23
CA GLU A 92 24.21 -11.36 -8.39
C GLU A 92 25.62 -11.88 -8.18
N PHE A 93 26.61 -11.06 -8.44
CA PHE A 93 28.03 -11.42 -8.35
C PHE A 93 28.69 -10.86 -7.10
N LYS A 94 29.51 -11.70 -6.47
CA LYS A 94 30.42 -11.32 -5.40
C LYS A 94 31.82 -11.71 -5.87
N VAL A 95 32.39 -10.83 -6.68
CA VAL A 95 33.70 -11.08 -7.32
C VAL A 95 34.82 -11.12 -6.28
N GLY A 96 35.60 -12.22 -6.27
CA GLY A 96 36.66 -12.45 -5.31
C GLY A 96 36.24 -13.08 -3.99
N GLU A 97 34.95 -13.22 -3.72
CA GLU A 97 34.44 -13.81 -2.49
C GLU A 97 34.37 -15.34 -2.55
N ALA A 98 34.72 -15.98 -1.43
CA ALA A 98 34.66 -17.43 -1.24
C ALA A 98 33.59 -17.88 -0.24
N HIS A 99 32.93 -16.95 0.43
CA HIS A 99 31.93 -17.22 1.46
C HIS A 99 30.58 -16.67 1.02
N ILE A 100 29.54 -17.39 1.43
CA ILE A 100 28.16 -16.99 1.18
C ILE A 100 27.63 -16.33 2.45
N ILE A 101 27.00 -15.17 2.29
CA ILE A 101 26.35 -14.42 3.37
C ILE A 101 24.84 -14.42 3.10
N GLU A 102 24.04 -14.69 4.10
CA GLU A 102 22.57 -14.77 3.98
C GLU A 102 21.96 -13.48 3.40
N ALA A 103 22.49 -12.32 3.78
CA ALA A 103 22.06 -11.04 3.25
C ALA A 103 22.25 -10.91 1.72
N ASP A 104 23.25 -11.56 1.13
CA ASP A 104 23.47 -11.57 -0.31
C ASP A 104 22.48 -12.52 -1.01
N VAL A 105 22.11 -13.62 -0.36
CA VAL A 105 21.07 -14.54 -0.82
C VAL A 105 19.71 -13.84 -0.80
N ASP A 106 19.39 -13.12 0.27
CA ASP A 106 18.18 -12.32 0.37
C ASP A 106 18.13 -11.22 -0.70
N GLN A 107 19.27 -10.59 -1.00
CA GLN A 107 19.36 -9.55 -2.01
C GLN A 107 18.95 -10.07 -3.40
N VAL A 108 19.45 -11.21 -3.84
CA VAL A 108 19.11 -11.75 -5.16
C VAL A 108 17.68 -12.28 -5.20
N LEU A 109 17.14 -12.75 -4.08
CA LEU A 109 15.73 -13.11 -3.95
C LEU A 109 14.82 -11.88 -4.06
N ASP A 110 15.18 -10.77 -3.42
CA ASP A 110 14.45 -9.51 -3.52
C ASP A 110 14.35 -9.02 -4.97
N TYR A 111 15.40 -9.19 -5.76
CA TYR A 111 15.39 -8.87 -7.18
C TYR A 111 14.42 -9.74 -7.97
N ALA A 112 14.40 -11.04 -7.72
CA ALA A 112 13.48 -11.96 -8.38
C ALA A 112 12.02 -11.63 -8.00
N LEU A 113 11.76 -11.35 -6.73
CA LEU A 113 10.45 -10.91 -6.23
C LEU A 113 10.01 -9.60 -6.86
N ASP A 114 10.93 -8.66 -7.00
CA ASP A 114 10.64 -7.36 -7.60
C ASP A 114 10.29 -7.51 -9.10
N LEU A 115 11.06 -8.27 -9.86
CA LEU A 115 10.75 -8.58 -11.26
C LEU A 115 9.41 -9.32 -11.39
N LYS A 116 9.14 -10.30 -10.54
CA LYS A 116 7.89 -11.07 -10.59
C LYS A 116 6.67 -10.20 -10.37
N ASN A 117 6.76 -9.32 -9.39
CA ASN A 117 5.63 -8.52 -8.97
C ASN A 117 5.45 -7.24 -9.80
N PHE A 118 6.52 -6.69 -10.39
CA PHE A 118 6.51 -5.34 -10.91
C PHE A 118 6.90 -5.20 -12.38
N HIS A 119 7.50 -6.22 -12.94
CA HIS A 119 7.94 -6.23 -14.32
C HIS A 119 6.96 -7.04 -15.18
N ARG A 120 6.22 -6.39 -16.06
CA ARG A 120 5.09 -7.01 -16.78
C ARG A 120 5.47 -8.30 -17.52
N PHE A 121 6.58 -8.31 -18.25
CA PHE A 121 7.00 -9.47 -19.06
C PHE A 121 7.72 -10.57 -18.25
N SER A 122 7.85 -10.39 -16.92
CA SER A 122 8.35 -11.43 -16.01
C SER A 122 7.25 -12.14 -15.22
N ARG A 123 6.01 -11.62 -15.23
CA ARG A 123 4.91 -12.14 -14.39
C ARG A 123 4.63 -13.62 -14.60
N ASP A 124 4.59 -14.06 -15.87
CA ASP A 124 4.23 -15.42 -16.26
C ASP A 124 5.46 -16.29 -16.55
N LYS A 125 6.65 -15.81 -16.19
CA LYS A 125 7.90 -16.53 -16.44
C LYS A 125 8.45 -17.11 -15.14
N VAL A 126 9.16 -18.23 -15.27
CA VAL A 126 9.97 -18.77 -14.18
C VAL A 126 11.15 -17.82 -13.96
N ILE A 127 11.36 -17.40 -12.73
CA ILE A 127 12.48 -16.55 -12.33
C ILE A 127 13.41 -17.33 -11.41
N VAL A 128 14.70 -17.27 -11.71
CA VAL A 128 15.74 -18.02 -11.01
C VAL A 128 16.76 -17.06 -10.42
N PRO A 129 16.70 -16.78 -9.11
CA PRO A 129 17.73 -16.02 -8.41
C PRO A 129 18.96 -16.87 -8.15
N ILE A 130 20.15 -16.40 -8.58
CA ILE A 130 21.42 -17.08 -8.40
C ILE A 130 22.45 -16.11 -7.82
N LEU A 131 23.00 -16.45 -6.66
CA LEU A 131 24.15 -15.78 -6.07
C LEU A 131 25.44 -16.47 -6.53
N ILE A 132 26.36 -15.71 -7.11
CA ILE A 132 27.65 -16.19 -7.62
C ILE A 132 28.77 -15.56 -6.81
N ALA A 133 29.39 -16.34 -5.90
CA ALA A 133 30.62 -15.96 -5.24
C ALA A 133 31.78 -16.63 -5.99
N THR A 134 32.57 -15.85 -6.76
CA THR A 134 33.46 -16.41 -7.79
C THR A 134 34.47 -17.42 -7.27
N ASN A 135 34.94 -17.28 -6.03
CA ASN A 135 35.91 -18.20 -5.40
C ASN A 135 35.22 -19.28 -4.52
N TYR A 136 33.89 -19.37 -4.54
CA TYR A 136 33.17 -20.39 -3.78
C TYR A 136 33.31 -21.76 -4.46
N GLY A 137 33.72 -22.77 -3.70
CA GLY A 137 33.99 -24.12 -4.24
C GLY A 137 32.74 -25.01 -4.37
N GLY A 138 31.56 -24.53 -3.97
CA GLY A 138 30.31 -25.29 -3.98
C GLY A 138 29.35 -24.85 -5.07
N SER A 139 28.25 -25.61 -5.21
CA SER A 139 27.09 -25.24 -6.03
C SER A 139 25.85 -25.87 -5.45
N SER A 140 24.72 -25.18 -5.53
CA SER A 140 23.42 -25.72 -5.10
C SER A 140 23.07 -26.98 -5.91
N THR A 141 22.66 -28.01 -5.21
CA THR A 141 22.21 -29.29 -5.79
C THR A 141 20.70 -29.47 -5.69
N ASP A 142 20.07 -28.78 -4.73
CA ASP A 142 18.63 -28.80 -4.51
C ASP A 142 18.00 -27.62 -5.25
N ILE A 143 17.37 -27.92 -6.39
CA ILE A 143 16.73 -26.93 -7.27
C ILE A 143 15.22 -27.15 -7.19
N GLN A 144 14.55 -26.31 -6.43
CA GLN A 144 13.12 -26.43 -6.20
C GLN A 144 12.40 -25.10 -6.47
N MET A 145 11.15 -25.22 -6.93
CA MET A 145 10.26 -24.07 -7.01
C MET A 145 9.95 -23.59 -5.59
N SER A 146 9.83 -22.28 -5.42
CA SER A 146 9.35 -21.69 -4.20
C SER A 146 7.99 -22.30 -3.79
N VAL A 147 7.81 -22.49 -2.50
CA VAL A 147 6.59 -23.00 -1.91
C VAL A 147 5.39 -22.05 -2.01
N TYR A 148 5.59 -20.85 -2.53
CA TYR A 148 4.57 -19.80 -2.64
C TYR A 148 3.79 -19.80 -3.96
N ASP A 149 4.03 -20.77 -4.83
CA ASP A 149 3.37 -20.91 -6.14
C ASP A 149 3.49 -19.65 -7.04
N ASP A 150 4.61 -18.94 -6.88
CA ASP A 150 4.88 -17.68 -7.57
C ASP A 150 5.84 -17.84 -8.75
N GLN A 151 6.15 -19.06 -9.14
CA GLN A 151 7.09 -19.40 -10.21
C GLN A 151 8.50 -18.80 -10.00
N ILE A 152 8.92 -18.58 -8.76
CA ILE A 152 10.28 -18.24 -8.40
C ILE A 152 10.96 -19.51 -7.87
N VAL A 153 12.13 -19.80 -8.36
CA VAL A 153 12.98 -20.87 -7.82
C VAL A 153 13.60 -20.40 -6.51
N ASN A 154 13.75 -21.29 -5.54
CA ASN A 154 14.47 -20.96 -4.31
C ASN A 154 15.86 -20.42 -4.66
N PRO A 155 16.41 -19.44 -3.94
CA PRO A 155 17.71 -18.88 -4.26
C PRO A 155 18.77 -19.95 -4.37
N LEU A 156 19.51 -19.92 -5.47
CA LEU A 156 20.59 -20.85 -5.76
C LEU A 156 21.93 -20.15 -5.52
N VAL A 157 22.93 -20.91 -5.12
CA VAL A 157 24.27 -20.40 -4.83
C VAL A 157 25.30 -21.23 -5.58
N THR A 158 26.30 -20.58 -6.18
CA THR A 158 27.37 -21.28 -6.88
C THR A 158 28.66 -20.46 -6.92
N GLY A 159 29.79 -21.14 -7.15
CA GLY A 159 30.99 -20.49 -7.60
C GLY A 159 31.06 -20.43 -9.13
N GLU A 160 32.09 -19.79 -9.69
CA GLU A 160 32.28 -19.60 -11.12
C GLU A 160 32.19 -20.92 -11.92
N ALA A 161 32.87 -21.96 -11.47
CA ALA A 161 32.92 -23.25 -12.16
C ALA A 161 31.57 -23.98 -12.23
N GLY A 162 30.63 -23.67 -11.35
CA GLY A 162 29.33 -24.33 -11.25
C GLY A 162 28.20 -23.68 -12.04
N ILE A 163 28.40 -22.47 -12.59
CA ILE A 163 27.32 -21.68 -13.23
C ILE A 163 26.69 -22.46 -14.40
N LEU A 164 27.49 -22.97 -15.30
CA LEU A 164 26.99 -23.73 -16.47
C LEU A 164 26.20 -24.95 -16.06
N GLY A 165 26.71 -25.72 -15.09
CA GLY A 165 26.00 -26.91 -14.57
C GLY A 165 24.66 -26.55 -13.94
N LEU A 166 24.61 -25.43 -13.20
CA LEU A 166 23.42 -24.96 -12.54
C LEU A 166 22.36 -24.47 -13.55
N ILE A 167 22.76 -23.69 -14.57
CA ILE A 167 21.85 -23.27 -15.64
C ILE A 167 21.24 -24.50 -16.34
N ASN A 168 22.06 -25.48 -16.73
CA ASN A 168 21.57 -26.68 -17.38
C ASN A 168 20.64 -27.51 -16.48
N ALA A 169 20.93 -27.61 -15.19
CA ALA A 169 20.08 -28.30 -14.23
C ALA A 169 18.71 -27.62 -14.06
N VAL A 170 18.68 -26.29 -14.04
CA VAL A 170 17.45 -25.49 -14.02
C VAL A 170 16.63 -25.71 -15.27
N LEU A 171 17.23 -25.65 -16.46
CA LEU A 171 16.55 -25.86 -17.74
C LEU A 171 15.94 -27.26 -17.85
N ASN A 172 16.63 -28.28 -17.34
CA ASN A 172 16.13 -29.64 -17.31
C ASN A 172 14.96 -29.82 -16.33
N ARG A 173 14.96 -29.05 -15.22
CA ARG A 173 13.95 -29.15 -14.17
C ARG A 173 12.68 -28.35 -14.49
N PHE A 174 12.81 -27.20 -15.14
CA PHE A 174 11.74 -26.25 -15.43
C PHE A 174 11.74 -25.89 -16.94
N PRO A 175 11.42 -26.82 -17.83
CA PRO A 175 11.33 -26.49 -19.25
C PRO A 175 10.20 -25.47 -19.46
N ALA A 176 10.50 -24.39 -20.16
CA ALA A 176 9.51 -23.39 -20.52
C ALA A 176 9.09 -23.54 -21.98
N GLU A 177 7.79 -23.43 -22.25
CA GLU A 177 7.24 -23.61 -23.60
C GLU A 177 7.36 -22.35 -24.45
N GLU A 178 7.32 -21.16 -23.82
CA GLU A 178 7.32 -19.88 -24.53
C GLU A 178 8.58 -19.05 -24.24
N PRO A 179 9.18 -18.42 -25.25
CA PRO A 179 10.33 -17.54 -25.06
C PRO A 179 9.97 -16.32 -24.21
N VAL A 180 10.99 -15.65 -23.69
CA VAL A 180 10.82 -14.35 -23.06
C VAL A 180 10.60 -13.29 -24.15
N ASP A 181 9.68 -12.35 -23.93
CA ASP A 181 9.36 -11.27 -24.88
C ASP A 181 10.62 -10.49 -25.28
N GLU A 182 10.76 -10.22 -26.57
CA GLU A 182 11.92 -9.47 -27.11
C GLU A 182 12.03 -8.05 -26.51
N ASN A 183 10.91 -7.48 -26.08
CA ASN A 183 10.85 -6.17 -25.45
C ASN A 183 11.00 -6.22 -23.92
N TRP A 184 11.47 -7.35 -23.36
CA TRP A 184 11.60 -7.51 -21.92
C TRP A 184 12.34 -6.33 -21.25
N ILE A 185 13.42 -5.83 -21.84
CA ILE A 185 14.25 -4.74 -21.28
C ILE A 185 13.46 -3.44 -21.12
N ILE A 186 12.52 -3.18 -22.03
CA ILE A 186 11.67 -1.97 -22.02
C ILE A 186 10.29 -2.23 -21.46
N SER A 187 10.07 -3.40 -20.88
CA SER A 187 8.80 -3.80 -20.29
C SER A 187 8.27 -2.73 -19.34
N PRO A 188 6.96 -2.47 -19.35
CA PRO A 188 6.37 -1.64 -18.31
C PRO A 188 6.72 -2.19 -16.93
N TYR A 189 7.28 -1.31 -16.12
CA TYR A 189 7.55 -1.57 -14.71
C TYR A 189 6.51 -0.82 -13.90
N ALA A 190 5.63 -1.54 -13.26
CA ALA A 190 4.52 -0.98 -12.50
C ALA A 190 4.68 -1.29 -11.00
N PRO A 191 5.52 -0.55 -10.29
CA PRO A 191 5.59 -0.64 -8.83
C PRO A 191 4.24 -0.25 -8.23
N THR A 192 3.87 -0.80 -7.05
CA THR A 192 2.75 -0.24 -6.30
C THR A 192 3.06 1.23 -6.13
N PRO A 193 2.27 2.13 -6.71
CA PRO A 193 2.56 3.53 -6.55
C PRO A 193 2.59 3.86 -5.07
N THR A 194 3.44 4.77 -4.69
CA THR A 194 3.35 5.37 -3.36
C THR A 194 1.96 5.97 -3.23
N ILE A 195 1.46 6.10 -2.01
CA ILE A 195 0.14 6.74 -1.78
C ILE A 195 0.08 8.14 -2.39
N ILE A 196 1.22 8.81 -2.55
CA ILE A 196 1.34 10.12 -3.18
C ILE A 196 1.13 10.03 -4.70
N GLU A 197 1.79 9.08 -5.35
CA GLU A 197 1.65 8.86 -6.79
C GLU A 197 0.24 8.39 -7.14
N ALA A 198 -0.31 7.50 -6.31
CA ALA A 198 -1.69 7.06 -6.42
C ALA A 198 -2.68 8.24 -6.28
N ALA A 199 -2.50 9.07 -5.25
CA ALA A 199 -3.34 10.24 -5.04
C ALA A 199 -3.23 11.25 -6.19
N LYS A 200 -2.05 11.48 -6.74
CA LYS A 200 -1.85 12.36 -7.91
C LYS A 200 -2.54 11.80 -9.15
N SER A 201 -2.35 10.51 -9.43
CA SER A 201 -2.99 9.86 -10.58
C SER A 201 -4.51 9.87 -10.48
N LEU A 202 -5.06 9.68 -9.28
CA LEU A 202 -6.49 9.80 -9.01
C LEU A 202 -6.98 11.23 -9.24
N TYR A 203 -6.20 12.22 -8.81
CA TYR A 203 -6.55 13.64 -8.97
C TYR A 203 -6.48 14.10 -10.44
N GLU A 204 -5.49 13.61 -11.20
CA GLU A 204 -5.30 13.93 -12.62
C GLU A 204 -6.33 13.24 -13.53
N ASN A 205 -6.58 11.96 -13.31
CA ASN A 205 -7.30 11.11 -14.26
C ASN A 205 -8.69 10.66 -13.77
N HIS A 206 -9.06 10.96 -12.53
CA HIS A 206 -10.31 10.50 -11.87
C HIS A 206 -10.53 8.99 -11.96
N SER A 207 -9.46 8.20 -12.17
CA SER A 207 -9.54 6.75 -12.29
C SER A 207 -8.30 6.03 -11.73
N VAL A 208 -8.53 4.84 -11.21
CA VAL A 208 -7.50 3.97 -10.61
C VAL A 208 -6.87 3.02 -11.65
N GLU A 209 -7.20 3.16 -12.93
CA GLU A 209 -6.87 2.17 -13.96
C GLU A 209 -5.38 1.79 -14.04
N ASN A 210 -4.49 2.68 -13.60
CA ASN A 210 -3.04 2.47 -13.64
C ASN A 210 -2.41 2.15 -12.27
N ILE A 211 -3.20 2.03 -11.18
CA ILE A 211 -2.66 2.01 -9.81
C ILE A 211 -2.57 0.60 -9.24
N THR A 212 -3.43 -0.32 -9.68
CA THR A 212 -3.52 -1.69 -9.13
C THR A 212 -2.88 -2.72 -10.05
N ARG A 213 -2.19 -3.71 -9.45
CA ARG A 213 -1.28 -4.64 -10.14
C ARG A 213 -1.85 -5.99 -10.47
N HIS A 214 -2.67 -6.52 -9.57
CA HIS A 214 -3.36 -7.78 -9.81
C HIS A 214 -4.75 -7.47 -10.30
N GLU A 215 -5.17 -8.13 -11.37
CA GLU A 215 -6.55 -8.00 -11.85
C GLU A 215 -7.55 -8.34 -10.74
N ALA A 216 -7.23 -9.31 -9.87
CA ALA A 216 -8.05 -9.66 -8.72
C ALA A 216 -8.15 -8.54 -7.68
N ASP A 217 -7.04 -7.87 -7.38
CA ASP A 217 -6.99 -6.77 -6.40
C ASP A 217 -7.69 -5.53 -6.92
N LYS A 218 -7.53 -5.26 -8.22
CA LYS A 218 -8.25 -4.18 -8.92
C LYS A 218 -9.75 -4.44 -8.87
N VAL A 219 -10.18 -5.65 -9.17
CA VAL A 219 -11.59 -6.04 -9.14
C VAL A 219 -12.19 -5.84 -7.74
N LEU A 220 -11.49 -6.23 -6.66
CA LEU A 220 -11.97 -6.03 -5.29
C LEU A 220 -12.04 -4.56 -4.91
N THR A 221 -11.00 -3.79 -5.20
CA THR A 221 -10.95 -2.36 -4.91
C THR A 221 -12.03 -1.61 -5.68
N ASP A 222 -12.19 -1.89 -6.98
CA ASP A 222 -13.20 -1.28 -7.82
C ASP A 222 -14.63 -1.65 -7.38
N ARG A 223 -14.85 -2.90 -6.93
CA ARG A 223 -16.14 -3.34 -6.37
C ARG A 223 -16.47 -2.60 -5.07
N THR A 224 -15.50 -2.48 -4.16
CA THR A 224 -15.68 -1.72 -2.91
C THR A 224 -16.01 -0.26 -3.20
N ILE A 225 -15.27 0.39 -4.10
CA ILE A 225 -15.52 1.78 -4.50
C ILE A 225 -16.91 1.91 -5.13
N ALA A 226 -17.26 1.04 -6.08
CA ALA A 226 -18.57 1.06 -6.75
C ALA A 226 -19.72 0.88 -5.73
N TYR A 227 -19.58 -0.03 -4.77
CA TYR A 227 -20.55 -0.24 -3.72
C TYR A 227 -20.72 1.01 -2.84
N ILE A 228 -19.62 1.63 -2.40
CA ILE A 228 -19.67 2.85 -1.59
C ILE A 228 -20.36 3.99 -2.35
N LEU A 229 -20.00 4.19 -3.63
CA LEU A 229 -20.62 5.21 -4.47
C LEU A 229 -22.12 4.97 -4.68
N ASP A 230 -22.55 3.70 -4.77
CA ASP A 230 -23.97 3.35 -4.84
C ASP A 230 -24.69 3.67 -3.52
N VAL A 231 -24.08 3.39 -2.37
CA VAL A 231 -24.64 3.80 -1.07
C VAL A 231 -24.76 5.31 -0.96
N ILE A 232 -23.76 6.09 -1.40
CA ILE A 232 -23.83 7.56 -1.43
C ILE A 232 -25.00 8.01 -2.31
N LYS A 233 -25.11 7.45 -3.51
CA LYS A 233 -26.19 7.75 -4.45
C LYS A 233 -27.57 7.43 -3.84
N GLN A 234 -27.73 6.25 -3.25
CA GLN A 234 -28.97 5.85 -2.58
C GLN A 234 -29.31 6.78 -1.41
N SER A 235 -28.29 7.21 -0.64
CA SER A 235 -28.51 8.13 0.49
C SER A 235 -29.06 9.48 -0.01
N LYS A 236 -28.51 9.99 -1.10
CA LYS A 236 -29.01 11.21 -1.75
C LYS A 236 -30.43 11.05 -2.30
N GLU A 237 -30.68 9.98 -3.07
CA GLU A 237 -31.99 9.74 -3.70
C GLU A 237 -33.11 9.53 -2.69
N LYS A 238 -32.81 8.85 -1.58
CA LYS A 238 -33.78 8.53 -0.52
C LYS A 238 -33.84 9.56 0.61
N GLN A 239 -33.01 10.61 0.54
CA GLN A 239 -32.87 11.63 1.59
C GLN A 239 -32.64 10.99 2.97
N GLN A 240 -31.67 10.08 3.04
CA GLN A 240 -31.33 9.31 4.24
C GLN A 240 -29.89 9.49 4.66
N LYS A 241 -29.61 9.18 5.91
CA LYS A 241 -28.26 9.18 6.47
C LYS A 241 -27.72 7.76 6.53
N SER A 242 -26.47 7.57 6.10
CA SER A 242 -25.86 6.26 5.97
C SER A 242 -24.43 6.24 6.50
N ILE A 243 -24.01 5.12 7.07
CA ILE A 243 -22.65 4.88 7.50
C ILE A 243 -22.14 3.53 6.98
N CYS A 244 -20.94 3.53 6.36
CA CYS A 244 -20.29 2.34 5.84
C CYS A 244 -19.04 2.04 6.65
N PHE A 245 -18.85 0.78 7.05
CA PHE A 245 -17.62 0.31 7.67
C PHE A 245 -16.88 -0.60 6.70
N VAL A 246 -15.76 -0.09 6.17
CA VAL A 246 -14.88 -0.80 5.23
C VAL A 246 -13.75 -1.44 6.02
N THR A 247 -13.72 -2.76 6.05
CA THR A 247 -12.66 -3.52 6.71
C THR A 247 -11.58 -3.94 5.71
N GLY A 248 -10.43 -4.33 6.19
CA GLY A 248 -9.39 -4.91 5.33
C GLY A 248 -8.07 -5.12 6.06
N VAL A 249 -7.34 -6.13 5.60
CA VAL A 249 -6.02 -6.47 6.14
C VAL A 249 -5.04 -5.29 6.04
N PRO A 250 -4.00 -5.23 6.89
CA PRO A 250 -2.97 -4.20 6.77
C PRO A 250 -2.36 -4.17 5.36
N GLY A 251 -2.34 -2.99 4.74
CA GLY A 251 -1.82 -2.83 3.38
C GLY A 251 -2.79 -3.16 2.24
N ALA A 252 -4.05 -3.49 2.51
CA ALA A 252 -5.07 -3.81 1.48
C ALA A 252 -5.57 -2.60 0.66
N GLY A 253 -5.03 -1.41 0.86
CA GLY A 253 -5.40 -0.23 0.08
C GLY A 253 -6.60 0.55 0.62
N LYS A 254 -7.02 0.35 1.87
CA LYS A 254 -8.14 1.11 2.49
C LYS A 254 -8.03 2.63 2.28
N THR A 255 -6.86 3.20 2.59
CA THR A 255 -6.59 4.63 2.40
C THR A 255 -6.78 5.06 0.93
N LEU A 256 -6.38 4.21 -0.02
CA LEU A 256 -6.55 4.48 -1.44
C LEU A 256 -8.02 4.48 -1.85
N VAL A 257 -8.81 3.51 -1.37
CA VAL A 257 -10.27 3.46 -1.58
C VAL A 257 -10.92 4.75 -1.05
N GLY A 258 -10.57 5.18 0.16
CA GLY A 258 -11.12 6.40 0.74
C GLY A 258 -10.76 7.67 -0.06
N LEU A 259 -9.53 7.77 -0.52
CA LEU A 259 -9.10 8.90 -1.37
C LEU A 259 -9.81 8.89 -2.73
N ASP A 260 -9.96 7.73 -3.36
CA ASP A 260 -10.66 7.61 -4.65
C ASP A 260 -12.14 8.01 -4.52
N VAL A 261 -12.83 7.52 -3.50
CA VAL A 261 -14.22 7.92 -3.21
C VAL A 261 -14.32 9.43 -2.98
N ALA A 262 -13.40 10.02 -2.18
CA ALA A 262 -13.40 11.46 -1.92
C ALA A 262 -13.23 12.27 -3.20
N ILE A 263 -12.32 11.87 -4.07
CA ILE A 263 -12.03 12.56 -5.33
C ILE A 263 -13.20 12.42 -6.30
N ARG A 264 -13.72 11.22 -6.52
CA ARG A 264 -14.87 10.99 -7.43
C ARG A 264 -16.12 11.71 -6.98
N GLN A 265 -16.34 11.81 -5.66
CA GLN A 265 -17.48 12.54 -5.12
C GLN A 265 -17.33 14.06 -5.25
N THR A 266 -16.09 14.57 -5.17
CA THR A 266 -15.82 16.02 -5.28
C THR A 266 -15.81 16.49 -6.74
N TYR A 267 -15.38 15.64 -7.67
CA TYR A 267 -15.22 16.00 -9.09
C TYR A 267 -16.04 15.04 -9.97
N GLN A 268 -17.20 15.48 -10.42
CA GLN A 268 -17.99 14.76 -11.42
C GLN A 268 -17.63 15.23 -12.83
N GLY A 269 -16.95 14.35 -13.62
CA GLY A 269 -16.61 14.60 -15.04
C GLY A 269 -15.73 15.84 -15.26
N GLN A 270 -14.90 15.81 -16.27
CA GLN A 270 -14.03 16.91 -16.73
C GLN A 270 -13.88 18.14 -15.79
N ASN A 271 -13.31 17.92 -14.58
CA ASN A 271 -12.76 18.96 -13.69
C ASN A 271 -13.71 20.06 -13.13
N GLU A 272 -15.01 19.94 -13.23
CA GLU A 272 -15.90 20.87 -12.54
C GLU A 272 -16.26 20.36 -11.13
N PRO A 273 -15.93 21.11 -10.07
CA PRO A 273 -16.37 20.76 -8.71
C PRO A 273 -17.90 20.82 -8.66
N VAL A 274 -18.50 19.75 -8.16
CA VAL A 274 -19.96 19.74 -7.93
C VAL A 274 -20.24 20.72 -6.81
N LYS A 275 -21.01 21.75 -7.07
CA LYS A 275 -21.46 22.68 -6.04
C LYS A 275 -22.32 21.90 -5.05
N ASP A 276 -22.02 22.04 -3.75
CA ASP A 276 -22.79 21.54 -2.61
C ASP A 276 -22.80 20.02 -2.40
N GLU A 277 -21.93 19.23 -3.05
CA GLU A 277 -21.87 17.78 -2.92
C GLU A 277 -20.47 17.24 -2.59
N GLY A 278 -19.60 18.06 -2.04
CA GLY A 278 -18.23 17.69 -1.74
C GLY A 278 -18.08 16.55 -0.73
N ALA A 279 -16.94 15.88 -0.79
CA ALA A 279 -16.51 14.90 0.19
C ALA A 279 -15.25 15.39 0.91
N VAL A 280 -15.16 15.09 2.20
CA VAL A 280 -13.96 15.34 2.99
C VAL A 280 -13.30 14.03 3.43
N TYR A 281 -12.01 13.90 3.14
CA TYR A 281 -11.17 12.81 3.64
C TYR A 281 -10.46 13.27 4.93
N LEU A 282 -10.69 12.53 6.00
CA LEU A 282 -10.23 12.86 7.35
C LEU A 282 -9.29 11.77 7.88
N SER A 283 -8.06 12.13 8.21
CA SER A 283 -7.10 11.19 8.79
C SER A 283 -6.47 11.74 10.06
N GLY A 284 -6.21 10.84 11.02
CA GLY A 284 -5.44 11.13 12.23
C GLY A 284 -3.93 11.20 11.98
N ASN A 285 -3.45 10.76 10.80
CA ASN A 285 -2.05 10.73 10.42
C ASN A 285 -1.61 12.10 9.84
N GLY A 286 -1.14 13.00 10.71
CA GLY A 286 -0.72 14.35 10.32
C GLY A 286 0.34 14.40 9.22
N PRO A 287 1.44 13.64 9.30
CA PRO A 287 2.42 13.54 8.22
C PRO A 287 1.80 13.15 6.88
N LEU A 288 0.91 12.17 6.85
CA LEU A 288 0.22 11.72 5.63
C LEU A 288 -0.62 12.87 5.03
N VAL A 289 -1.45 13.52 5.85
CA VAL A 289 -2.28 14.64 5.40
C VAL A 289 -1.43 15.79 4.86
N ALA A 290 -0.31 16.12 5.52
CA ALA A 290 0.58 17.20 5.09
C ALA A 290 1.21 16.90 3.72
N VAL A 291 1.71 15.67 3.54
CA VAL A 291 2.34 15.25 2.29
C VAL A 291 1.33 15.18 1.14
N LEU A 292 0.15 14.61 1.37
CA LEU A 292 -0.92 14.54 0.37
C LEU A 292 -1.40 15.94 -0.03
N THR A 293 -1.65 16.81 0.95
CA THR A 293 -2.08 18.19 0.68
C THR A 293 -1.06 18.94 -0.16
N GLU A 294 0.24 18.85 0.17
CA GLU A 294 1.29 19.51 -0.60
C GLU A 294 1.42 18.96 -2.01
N ALA A 295 1.42 17.63 -2.16
CA ALA A 295 1.57 16.96 -3.44
C ALA A 295 0.42 17.31 -4.41
N LEU A 296 -0.82 17.27 -3.92
CA LEU A 296 -2.00 17.60 -4.73
C LEU A 296 -2.11 19.11 -5.00
N ALA A 297 -1.67 19.95 -4.05
CA ALA A 297 -1.64 21.39 -4.28
C ALA A 297 -0.62 21.80 -5.33
N GLN A 298 0.55 21.16 -5.37
CA GLN A 298 1.56 21.36 -6.42
C GLN A 298 1.02 20.95 -7.79
N ASP A 299 0.34 19.84 -7.86
CA ASP A 299 -0.27 19.33 -9.09
C ASP A 299 -1.37 20.28 -9.58
N ASN A 300 -2.31 20.65 -8.73
CA ASN A 300 -3.35 21.63 -9.03
C ASN A 300 -2.76 22.97 -9.51
N TYR A 301 -1.72 23.47 -8.84
CA TYR A 301 -1.04 24.69 -9.24
C TYR A 301 -0.41 24.60 -10.64
N LYS A 302 0.26 23.47 -10.92
CA LYS A 302 0.92 23.22 -12.22
C LYS A 302 -0.11 23.17 -13.34
N ARG A 303 -1.20 22.43 -13.15
CA ARG A 303 -2.29 22.28 -14.12
C ARG A 303 -2.96 23.63 -14.43
N CYS A 304 -3.39 24.39 -13.41
CA CYS A 304 -3.98 25.71 -13.62
C CYS A 304 -3.05 26.65 -14.39
N ARG A 305 -1.73 26.55 -14.16
CA ARG A 305 -0.75 27.35 -14.90
C ARG A 305 -0.62 26.92 -16.36
N GLU A 306 -0.69 25.63 -16.66
CA GLU A 306 -0.67 25.08 -18.03
C GLU A 306 -1.95 25.48 -18.79
N GLU A 307 -3.08 25.57 -18.09
CA GLU A 307 -4.37 26.05 -18.62
C GLU A 307 -4.44 27.60 -18.75
N GLY A 308 -3.38 28.30 -18.34
CA GLY A 308 -3.28 29.76 -18.45
C GLY A 308 -3.91 30.54 -17.29
N GLU A 309 -4.34 29.88 -16.23
CA GLU A 309 -4.92 30.50 -15.06
C GLU A 309 -3.85 31.12 -14.14
N LYS A 310 -4.13 32.31 -13.60
CA LYS A 310 -3.28 32.97 -12.60
C LYS A 310 -3.65 32.56 -11.19
N LYS A 311 -3.34 31.33 -10.78
CA LYS A 311 -3.56 30.81 -9.43
C LYS A 311 -2.28 30.90 -8.60
N LYS A 312 -2.40 31.18 -7.30
CA LYS A 312 -1.24 31.15 -6.37
C LYS A 312 -1.17 29.77 -5.70
N MET A 313 0.05 29.34 -5.34
CA MET A 313 0.25 28.10 -4.61
C MET A 313 -0.51 28.05 -3.28
N THR A 314 -0.66 29.21 -2.61
CA THR A 314 -1.47 29.33 -1.39
C THR A 314 -2.95 29.03 -1.60
N ASP A 315 -3.49 29.39 -2.78
CA ASP A 315 -4.89 29.16 -3.10
C ASP A 315 -5.13 27.69 -3.42
N SER A 316 -4.19 27.05 -4.16
CA SER A 316 -4.21 25.60 -4.40
C SER A 316 -4.13 24.80 -3.08
N ARG A 317 -3.26 25.17 -2.14
CA ARG A 317 -3.22 24.53 -0.83
C ARG A 317 -4.52 24.70 -0.05
N ARG A 318 -5.15 25.87 -0.10
CA ARG A 318 -6.42 26.13 0.56
C ARG A 318 -7.54 25.26 -0.02
N GLU A 319 -7.58 25.12 -1.33
CA GLU A 319 -8.57 24.30 -2.04
C GLU A 319 -8.44 22.82 -1.65
N VAL A 320 -7.25 22.25 -1.79
CA VAL A 320 -6.99 20.83 -1.42
C VAL A 320 -7.26 20.59 0.08
N SER A 321 -6.93 21.57 0.94
CA SER A 321 -7.20 21.48 2.38
C SER A 321 -8.68 21.50 2.75
N LYS A 322 -9.59 21.74 1.81
CA LYS A 322 -11.04 21.53 2.03
C LYS A 322 -11.41 20.06 1.91
N SER A 323 -10.84 19.37 0.94
CA SER A 323 -11.16 17.96 0.66
C SER A 323 -10.32 16.96 1.47
N ILE A 324 -9.10 17.35 1.92
CA ILE A 324 -8.22 16.49 2.74
C ILE A 324 -7.83 17.24 4.00
N GLN A 325 -8.23 16.73 5.16
CA GLN A 325 -8.03 17.41 6.44
C GLN A 325 -7.55 16.44 7.53
N MET A 326 -6.88 17.02 8.53
CA MET A 326 -6.69 16.33 9.80
C MET A 326 -8.02 16.25 10.56
N ILE A 327 -8.34 15.07 11.08
CA ILE A 327 -9.56 14.84 11.89
C ILE A 327 -9.67 15.83 13.07
N HIS A 328 -8.55 16.15 13.70
CA HIS A 328 -8.53 17.11 14.81
C HIS A 328 -8.92 18.53 14.37
N ARG A 329 -8.50 18.94 13.17
CA ARG A 329 -8.87 20.25 12.62
C ARG A 329 -10.36 20.31 12.28
N TYR A 330 -10.88 19.27 11.64
CA TYR A 330 -12.31 19.14 11.35
C TYR A 330 -13.12 19.22 12.64
N ARG A 331 -12.75 18.41 13.64
CA ARG A 331 -13.38 18.42 14.97
C ARG A 331 -13.37 19.81 15.61
N ASP A 332 -12.21 20.47 15.64
CA ASP A 332 -12.07 21.79 16.29
C ASP A 332 -12.89 22.87 15.57
N ASN A 333 -13.02 22.80 14.24
CA ASN A 333 -13.90 23.69 13.47
C ASN A 333 -15.38 23.47 13.82
N MET A 334 -15.80 22.23 13.99
CA MET A 334 -17.18 21.93 14.41
C MET A 334 -17.44 22.33 15.86
N LEU A 335 -16.49 22.11 16.77
CA LEU A 335 -16.57 22.56 18.16
C LEU A 335 -16.68 24.09 18.28
N ALA A 336 -16.08 24.83 17.36
CA ALA A 336 -16.18 26.29 17.35
C ALA A 336 -17.59 26.81 17.03
N LYS A 337 -18.47 25.96 16.46
CA LYS A 337 -19.86 26.31 16.12
C LYS A 337 -20.86 25.99 17.23
N ILE A 338 -20.50 25.16 18.22
CA ILE A 338 -21.44 24.74 19.26
C ILE A 338 -21.68 25.83 20.31
N LYS A 339 -22.82 25.76 21.00
CA LYS A 339 -23.06 26.48 22.25
C LYS A 339 -22.04 26.04 23.30
N ASN A 340 -21.46 26.98 24.00
CA ASN A 340 -20.45 26.73 25.03
C ASN A 340 -20.65 27.71 26.20
N PRO A 341 -20.86 27.25 27.44
CA PRO A 341 -20.79 25.84 27.89
C PRO A 341 -21.90 24.95 27.32
N VAL A 342 -21.63 23.62 27.29
CA VAL A 342 -22.65 22.63 26.92
C VAL A 342 -23.63 22.47 28.09
N GLU A 343 -24.90 22.63 27.82
CA GLU A 343 -25.97 22.51 28.80
C GLU A 343 -26.75 21.21 28.61
N ASN A 344 -27.22 20.62 29.69
CA ASN A 344 -28.07 19.39 29.70
C ASN A 344 -27.49 18.21 28.90
N GLU A 345 -26.15 18.11 28.83
CA GLU A 345 -25.44 17.08 28.06
C GLU A 345 -25.83 17.02 26.57
N THR A 346 -26.37 18.11 26.02
CA THR A 346 -26.84 18.17 24.64
C THR A 346 -25.94 19.08 23.80
N LEU A 347 -25.52 18.60 22.65
CA LEU A 347 -24.77 19.42 21.68
C LEU A 347 -25.76 20.21 20.81
N GLU A 348 -25.59 21.51 20.77
CA GLU A 348 -26.37 22.40 19.93
C GLU A 348 -25.49 23.36 19.15
N ILE A 349 -25.89 23.66 17.91
CA ILE A 349 -25.25 24.69 17.10
C ILE A 349 -25.65 26.07 17.63
N ASP A 350 -24.67 26.95 17.77
CA ASP A 350 -24.89 28.38 18.02
C ASP A 350 -24.99 29.10 16.65
N PRO A 351 -26.16 29.61 16.26
CA PRO A 351 -26.35 30.20 14.93
C PRO A 351 -25.40 31.37 14.62
N ALA A 352 -25.08 32.19 15.64
CA ALA A 352 -24.19 33.34 15.45
C ALA A 352 -22.74 32.89 15.21
N LYS A 353 -22.30 31.83 15.90
CA LYS A 353 -20.98 31.24 15.68
C LYS A 353 -20.90 30.49 14.34
N ALA A 354 -21.96 29.79 13.94
CA ALA A 354 -22.04 29.12 12.65
C ALA A 354 -21.86 30.12 11.51
N VAL A 355 -22.64 31.19 11.47
CA VAL A 355 -22.51 32.27 10.46
C VAL A 355 -21.10 32.87 10.42
N LYS A 356 -20.49 33.09 11.59
CA LYS A 356 -19.11 33.61 11.66
C LYS A 356 -18.08 32.64 11.08
N MET A 357 -18.23 31.36 11.35
CA MET A 357 -17.37 30.30 10.82
C MET A 357 -17.53 30.15 9.31
N GLU A 358 -18.77 30.26 8.81
CA GLU A 358 -19.09 30.26 7.38
C GLU A 358 -18.43 31.44 6.66
N ALA A 359 -18.58 32.64 7.18
CA ALA A 359 -17.92 33.83 6.63
C ALA A 359 -16.38 33.70 6.61
N ALA A 360 -15.80 32.92 7.52
CA ALA A 360 -14.38 32.62 7.58
C ALA A 360 -13.95 31.48 6.62
N GLY A 361 -14.90 30.86 5.87
CA GLY A 361 -14.65 29.76 4.94
C GLY A 361 -14.56 28.37 5.59
N PHE A 362 -15.09 28.23 6.81
CA PHE A 362 -15.18 26.97 7.57
C PHE A 362 -16.65 26.55 7.79
N GLY A 363 -17.47 26.74 6.79
CA GLY A 363 -18.90 26.84 7.00
C GLY A 363 -19.71 25.60 6.71
N GLU A 364 -19.47 24.96 5.63
CA GLU A 364 -20.34 23.88 5.20
C GLU A 364 -19.86 22.54 5.74
N VAL A 365 -20.79 21.76 6.25
CA VAL A 365 -20.58 20.35 6.53
C VAL A 365 -20.76 19.61 5.23
N GLU A 366 -19.74 18.90 4.77
CA GLU A 366 -19.82 18.10 3.56
C GLU A 366 -20.91 17.01 3.72
N HIS A 367 -21.51 16.58 2.62
CA HIS A 367 -22.46 15.46 2.66
C HIS A 367 -21.78 14.13 2.88
N VAL A 368 -20.52 14.01 2.46
CA VAL A 368 -19.73 12.78 2.57
C VAL A 368 -18.47 13.02 3.40
N ALA A 369 -18.27 12.21 4.42
CA ALA A 369 -17.03 12.21 5.20
C ALA A 369 -16.43 10.82 5.25
N ILE A 370 -15.13 10.73 4.92
CA ILE A 370 -14.35 9.50 4.98
C ILE A 370 -13.38 9.61 6.17
N PHE A 371 -13.52 8.70 7.12
CA PHE A 371 -12.66 8.61 8.30
C PHE A 371 -11.64 7.48 8.12
N ASP A 372 -10.38 7.84 7.92
CA ASP A 372 -9.27 6.90 7.86
C ASP A 372 -8.84 6.50 9.28
N GLU A 373 -8.61 5.19 9.49
CA GLU A 373 -8.29 4.62 10.80
C GLU A 373 -9.38 4.93 11.86
N ALA A 374 -10.64 4.74 11.50
CA ALA A 374 -11.79 5.11 12.34
C ALA A 374 -11.78 4.46 13.73
N GLN A 375 -11.14 3.29 13.90
CA GLN A 375 -10.97 2.61 15.19
C GLN A 375 -10.12 3.40 16.18
N ARG A 376 -9.33 4.40 15.71
CA ARG A 376 -8.49 5.25 16.58
C ARG A 376 -9.20 6.47 17.16
N SER A 377 -10.50 6.61 16.94
CA SER A 377 -11.30 7.68 17.55
C SER A 377 -11.19 7.64 19.09
N TRP A 378 -11.30 8.81 19.70
CA TRP A 378 -11.10 8.93 21.15
C TRP A 378 -12.36 8.59 21.92
N THR A 379 -12.16 7.89 23.06
CA THR A 379 -13.25 7.68 24.05
C THR A 379 -13.77 9.01 24.58
N HIS A 380 -15.00 9.01 25.08
CA HIS A 380 -15.60 10.18 25.75
C HIS A 380 -14.66 10.77 26.81
N LYS A 381 -14.10 9.94 27.69
CA LYS A 381 -13.20 10.39 28.76
C LYS A 381 -11.98 11.14 28.22
N ARG A 382 -11.30 10.56 27.20
CA ARG A 382 -10.11 11.18 26.60
C ARG A 382 -10.43 12.52 25.95
N LEU A 383 -11.54 12.58 25.21
CA LEU A 383 -11.95 13.82 24.53
C LEU A 383 -12.38 14.89 25.53
N ALA A 384 -13.17 14.54 26.54
CA ALA A 384 -13.59 15.47 27.59
C ALA A 384 -12.41 16.03 28.39
N ASP A 385 -11.44 15.19 28.77
CA ASP A 385 -10.22 15.63 29.46
C ASP A 385 -9.38 16.57 28.59
N TYR A 386 -9.28 16.29 27.28
CA TYR A 386 -8.57 17.15 26.32
C TYR A 386 -9.26 18.52 26.21
N LEU A 387 -10.55 18.56 26.02
CA LEU A 387 -11.32 19.81 25.86
C LEU A 387 -11.41 20.62 27.16
N LYS A 388 -11.41 19.98 28.32
CA LYS A 388 -11.32 20.66 29.62
C LYS A 388 -10.01 21.44 29.78
N ARG A 389 -8.90 20.92 29.28
CA ARG A 389 -7.57 21.58 29.33
C ARG A 389 -7.40 22.67 28.29
N GLY A 390 -8.20 22.68 27.24
CA GLY A 390 -8.14 23.68 26.16
C GLY A 390 -7.16 23.35 25.06
N GLY A 391 -7.04 22.10 24.67
CA GLY A 391 -6.34 21.60 23.48
C GLY A 391 -4.89 22.07 23.28
N THR A 392 -4.10 21.26 22.60
CA THR A 392 -2.66 21.56 22.36
C THR A 392 -2.39 22.10 20.95
N TYR A 393 -3.34 21.96 20.03
CA TYR A 393 -3.16 22.30 18.61
C TYR A 393 -3.89 23.59 18.23
N GLY A 394 -3.24 24.72 18.51
CA GLY A 394 -3.60 26.02 17.90
C GLY A 394 -4.92 26.68 18.33
N ASN A 395 -5.92 25.94 18.74
CA ASN A 395 -7.18 26.44 19.25
C ASN A 395 -7.29 26.20 20.76
N LYS A 396 -7.23 27.25 21.53
CA LYS A 396 -7.45 27.24 23.00
C LYS A 396 -8.94 27.10 23.36
N LEU A 397 -9.72 26.38 22.54
CA LEU A 397 -11.14 26.19 22.79
C LEU A 397 -11.33 25.26 23.98
N LYS A 398 -11.80 25.79 25.09
CA LYS A 398 -12.22 25.01 26.26
C LYS A 398 -13.70 24.72 26.16
N VAL A 399 -14.04 23.43 26.20
CA VAL A 399 -15.43 22.99 26.28
C VAL A 399 -15.55 22.07 27.51
N PRO A 400 -15.84 22.66 28.69
CA PRO A 400 -16.03 21.85 29.90
C PRO A 400 -17.30 20.98 29.76
N ASN A 401 -17.26 19.81 30.40
CA ASN A 401 -18.38 18.86 30.43
C ASN A 401 -18.83 18.39 29.04
N PHE A 402 -17.90 18.21 28.13
CA PHE A 402 -18.21 17.69 26.80
C PHE A 402 -18.81 16.28 26.91
N PRO A 403 -20.03 16.02 26.32
CA PRO A 403 -20.86 14.90 26.77
C PRO A 403 -20.73 13.63 25.94
N VAL A 404 -19.94 13.62 24.85
CA VAL A 404 -19.91 12.49 23.91
C VAL A 404 -18.48 12.07 23.54
N SER A 405 -18.34 10.88 22.99
CA SER A 405 -17.08 10.42 22.38
C SER A 405 -16.78 11.13 21.06
N GLU A 406 -15.56 10.96 20.56
CA GLU A 406 -15.18 11.52 19.25
C GLU A 406 -16.01 10.91 18.13
N ALA A 407 -16.27 9.59 18.15
CA ALA A 407 -17.13 8.92 17.19
C ALA A 407 -18.56 9.51 17.19
N ALA A 408 -19.17 9.62 18.35
CA ALA A 408 -20.51 10.21 18.48
C ALA A 408 -20.53 11.68 18.02
N PHE A 409 -19.50 12.46 18.30
CA PHE A 409 -19.39 13.85 17.84
C PHE A 409 -19.25 13.98 16.32
N LEU A 410 -18.48 13.08 15.71
CA LEU A 410 -18.31 13.07 14.26
C LEU A 410 -19.59 12.68 13.53
N ILE A 411 -20.35 11.68 14.05
CA ILE A 411 -21.68 11.35 13.51
C ILE A 411 -22.60 12.54 13.70
N TRP A 412 -22.66 13.13 14.91
CA TRP A 412 -23.47 14.30 15.20
C TRP A 412 -23.18 15.47 14.24
N SER A 413 -21.93 15.69 13.86
CA SER A 413 -21.55 16.79 12.96
C SER A 413 -22.19 16.65 11.59
N LEU A 414 -22.27 15.43 11.03
CA LEU A 414 -22.94 15.17 9.75
C LEU A 414 -24.46 15.06 9.94
N ASP A 415 -24.92 14.69 11.13
CA ASP A 415 -26.34 14.61 11.45
C ASP A 415 -27.03 15.99 11.45
N GLN A 416 -26.24 17.09 11.48
CA GLN A 416 -26.75 18.45 11.31
C GLN A 416 -27.26 18.76 9.88
N ARG A 417 -26.96 17.90 8.90
CA ARG A 417 -27.57 18.00 7.58
C ARG A 417 -29.06 17.64 7.69
N GLU A 418 -29.93 18.44 7.08
CA GLU A 418 -31.37 18.19 7.08
C GLU A 418 -31.78 17.14 6.07
N ASP A 419 -31.03 17.04 4.96
CA ASP A 419 -31.32 16.21 3.79
C ASP A 419 -30.67 14.81 3.91
N TRP A 420 -29.46 14.65 3.49
CA TRP A 420 -28.75 13.37 3.49
C TRP A 420 -27.28 13.54 3.92
N ALA A 421 -26.70 12.45 4.40
CA ALA A 421 -25.27 12.38 4.66
C ALA A 421 -24.77 10.94 4.57
N THR A 422 -23.50 10.77 4.22
CA THR A 422 -22.85 9.46 4.22
C THR A 422 -21.49 9.53 4.92
N ILE A 423 -21.29 8.66 5.90
CA ILE A 423 -20.00 8.45 6.57
C ILE A 423 -19.39 7.16 6.05
N ILE A 424 -18.09 7.19 5.71
CA ILE A 424 -17.29 6.03 5.37
C ILE A 424 -16.18 5.88 6.40
N CYS A 425 -16.23 4.82 7.20
CA CYS A 425 -15.22 4.46 8.18
C CYS A 425 -14.30 3.40 7.61
N LEU A 426 -13.02 3.74 7.37
CA LEU A 426 -11.99 2.78 7.00
C LEU A 426 -11.40 2.20 8.29
N VAL A 427 -11.55 0.89 8.47
CA VAL A 427 -11.24 0.20 9.73
C VAL A 427 -10.13 -0.80 9.54
N GLY A 428 -9.04 -0.67 10.32
CA GLY A 428 -7.97 -1.66 10.41
C GLY A 428 -8.17 -2.57 11.61
N GLY A 429 -8.12 -3.89 11.41
CA GLY A 429 -8.20 -4.85 12.51
C GLY A 429 -6.95 -4.82 13.40
N GLY A 430 -7.11 -5.04 14.71
CA GLY A 430 -6.02 -5.23 15.67
C GLY A 430 -5.04 -4.07 15.83
N GLN A 431 -5.42 -2.85 15.44
CA GLN A 431 -4.53 -1.68 15.45
C GLN A 431 -4.87 -0.64 16.52
N GLU A 432 -5.60 -1.00 17.54
CA GLU A 432 -5.87 -0.17 18.72
C GLU A 432 -4.63 -0.14 19.61
N ILE A 433 -3.75 0.83 19.39
CA ILE A 433 -2.40 0.83 19.96
C ILE A 433 -2.29 1.73 21.20
N ASN A 434 -3.16 2.75 21.33
CA ASN A 434 -3.01 3.77 22.36
C ASN A 434 -4.11 3.69 23.43
N THR A 435 -3.72 3.88 24.69
CA THR A 435 -4.68 4.01 25.80
C THR A 435 -5.65 5.17 25.51
N GLY A 436 -6.96 4.86 25.49
CA GLY A 436 -8.04 5.84 25.25
C GLY A 436 -8.48 5.94 23.79
N GLU A 437 -8.02 5.06 22.90
CA GLU A 437 -8.69 4.78 21.63
C GLU A 437 -9.91 3.93 21.90
N ALA A 438 -11.01 4.23 21.20
CA ALA A 438 -12.34 3.71 21.53
C ALA A 438 -12.72 2.45 20.74
N GLY A 439 -11.92 2.11 19.73
CA GLY A 439 -12.25 1.03 18.83
C GLY A 439 -13.53 1.29 18.03
N ILE A 440 -13.99 0.27 17.31
CA ILE A 440 -15.21 0.35 16.51
C ILE A 440 -16.48 0.28 17.34
N SER A 441 -16.40 -0.28 18.56
CA SER A 441 -17.53 -0.42 19.48
C SER A 441 -18.22 0.90 19.77
N GLU A 442 -17.44 1.97 19.95
CA GLU A 442 -17.97 3.30 20.27
C GLU A 442 -18.79 3.90 19.12
N TRP A 443 -18.37 3.64 17.87
CA TRP A 443 -19.15 4.03 16.69
C TRP A 443 -20.50 3.33 16.66
N ILE A 444 -20.52 2.02 16.90
CA ILE A 444 -21.75 1.22 16.89
C ILE A 444 -22.67 1.62 18.04
N GLN A 445 -22.13 1.82 19.25
CA GLN A 445 -22.90 2.29 20.39
C GLN A 445 -23.51 3.66 20.13
N ALA A 446 -22.73 4.60 19.58
CA ALA A 446 -23.23 5.93 19.23
C ALA A 446 -24.39 5.85 18.23
N ILE A 447 -24.30 4.99 17.21
CA ILE A 447 -25.38 4.79 16.23
C ILE A 447 -26.63 4.27 16.94
N ASN A 448 -26.51 3.21 17.72
CA ASN A 448 -27.66 2.58 18.36
C ASN A 448 -28.37 3.50 19.39
N GLU A 449 -27.59 4.22 20.19
CA GLU A 449 -28.12 5.03 21.29
C GLU A 449 -28.60 6.42 20.85
N LYS A 450 -27.86 7.05 19.92
CA LYS A 450 -28.06 8.47 19.59
C LYS A 450 -28.54 8.70 18.16
N PHE A 451 -28.22 7.80 17.24
CA PHE A 451 -28.50 7.96 15.80
C PHE A 451 -29.16 6.72 15.18
N PRO A 452 -30.25 6.16 15.78
CA PRO A 452 -30.85 4.90 15.32
C PRO A 452 -31.52 5.02 13.93
N HIS A 453 -31.69 6.22 13.40
CA HIS A 453 -32.25 6.47 12.08
C HIS A 453 -31.19 6.30 10.94
N TRP A 454 -29.91 6.19 11.27
CA TRP A 454 -28.87 5.97 10.28
C TRP A 454 -28.92 4.55 9.73
N LYS A 455 -28.73 4.41 8.41
CA LYS A 455 -28.53 3.11 7.74
C LYS A 455 -27.09 2.69 7.89
N VAL A 456 -26.88 1.44 8.29
CA VAL A 456 -25.54 0.90 8.60
C VAL A 456 -25.19 -0.17 7.58
N TYR A 457 -24.05 -0.01 6.91
CA TYR A 457 -23.51 -0.95 5.94
C TYR A 457 -22.18 -1.49 6.46
N ILE A 458 -22.08 -2.80 6.63
CA ILE A 458 -20.89 -3.44 7.21
C ILE A 458 -20.44 -4.66 6.41
N SER A 459 -19.14 -4.94 6.48
CA SER A 459 -18.62 -6.23 6.06
C SER A 459 -18.94 -7.31 7.11
N PRO A 460 -19.31 -8.55 6.71
CA PRO A 460 -19.38 -9.67 7.63
C PRO A 460 -18.11 -9.87 8.45
N LYS A 461 -16.95 -9.53 7.89
CA LYS A 461 -15.65 -9.59 8.56
C LYS A 461 -15.52 -8.67 9.78
N LEU A 462 -16.31 -7.62 9.86
CA LEU A 462 -16.35 -6.74 11.03
C LEU A 462 -16.80 -7.47 12.31
N THR A 463 -17.45 -8.61 12.18
CA THR A 463 -17.93 -9.42 13.31
C THR A 463 -16.86 -10.37 13.88
N GLU A 464 -15.68 -10.47 13.25
CA GLU A 464 -14.58 -11.30 13.73
C GLU A 464 -13.91 -10.73 14.99
N ALA A 465 -13.20 -11.59 15.73
CA ALA A 465 -12.64 -11.27 17.05
C ALA A 465 -11.64 -10.09 17.03
N GLU A 466 -11.00 -9.82 15.90
CA GLU A 466 -10.06 -8.70 15.76
C GLU A 466 -10.74 -7.32 15.75
N TYR A 467 -12.07 -7.28 15.59
CA TYR A 467 -12.87 -6.06 15.65
C TYR A 467 -13.78 -6.09 16.88
N ALA A 468 -13.68 -5.09 17.74
CA ALA A 468 -14.51 -4.97 18.95
C ALA A 468 -14.59 -6.26 19.80
N GLU A 469 -13.51 -7.02 19.85
CA GLU A 469 -13.44 -8.31 20.58
C GLU A 469 -14.54 -9.31 20.15
N GLY A 470 -14.97 -9.27 18.87
CA GLY A 470 -16.04 -10.12 18.34
C GLY A 470 -17.46 -9.73 18.76
N ARG A 471 -17.64 -8.63 19.50
CA ARG A 471 -18.97 -8.23 20.06
C ARG A 471 -19.84 -7.42 19.09
N VAL A 472 -19.40 -7.21 17.85
CA VAL A 472 -20.15 -6.42 16.86
C VAL A 472 -21.56 -6.99 16.64
N ASN A 473 -21.70 -8.32 16.56
CA ASN A 473 -23.01 -8.97 16.38
C ASN A 473 -23.95 -8.69 17.56
N GLU A 474 -23.43 -8.71 18.80
CA GLU A 474 -24.23 -8.40 19.98
C GLU A 474 -24.67 -6.94 19.97
N LEU A 475 -23.76 -6.04 19.63
CA LEU A 475 -24.03 -4.61 19.57
C LEU A 475 -25.05 -4.23 18.48
N LEU A 476 -25.12 -5.00 17.40
CA LEU A 476 -26.04 -4.74 16.28
C LEU A 476 -27.31 -5.60 16.29
N ALA A 477 -27.48 -6.51 17.28
CA ALA A 477 -28.56 -7.50 17.29
C ALA A 477 -29.98 -6.88 17.18
N ASP A 478 -30.20 -5.74 17.81
CA ASP A 478 -31.48 -5.05 17.82
C ASP A 478 -31.60 -3.95 16.72
N ASN A 479 -30.55 -3.74 15.94
CA ASN A 479 -30.54 -2.69 14.92
C ASN A 479 -31.08 -3.20 13.58
N GLN A 480 -32.30 -2.81 13.23
CA GLN A 480 -32.97 -3.21 11.98
C GLN A 480 -32.44 -2.48 10.72
N ASN A 481 -31.56 -1.51 10.88
CA ASN A 481 -31.04 -0.69 9.80
C ASN A 481 -29.70 -1.18 9.27
N VAL A 482 -29.28 -2.41 9.59
CA VAL A 482 -27.98 -3.00 9.21
C VAL A 482 -28.09 -3.79 7.91
N THR A 483 -27.16 -3.55 7.01
CA THR A 483 -27.00 -4.28 5.76
C THR A 483 -25.58 -4.84 5.70
N TYR A 484 -25.45 -6.14 5.45
CA TYR A 484 -24.16 -6.83 5.30
C TYR A 484 -23.76 -6.90 3.82
N SER A 485 -22.48 -6.64 3.52
CA SER A 485 -21.93 -6.78 2.18
C SER A 485 -20.48 -7.23 2.21
N GLU A 486 -20.15 -8.27 1.46
CA GLU A 486 -18.76 -8.73 1.26
C GLU A 486 -17.93 -7.69 0.49
N ASP A 487 -18.55 -6.83 -0.31
CA ASP A 487 -17.88 -5.78 -1.06
C ASP A 487 -17.25 -4.70 -0.16
N LEU A 488 -17.57 -4.69 1.15
CA LEU A 488 -16.96 -3.80 2.14
C LEU A 488 -15.73 -4.41 2.83
N HIS A 489 -15.14 -5.49 2.28
CA HIS A 489 -13.91 -6.09 2.79
C HIS A 489 -12.81 -6.16 1.75
N LEU A 490 -11.66 -5.61 2.09
CA LEU A 490 -10.43 -5.69 1.30
C LEU A 490 -9.54 -6.81 1.84
N GLY A 491 -9.70 -8.03 1.29
CA GLY A 491 -9.08 -9.25 1.82
C GLY A 491 -7.62 -9.46 1.42
N VAL A 492 -7.10 -8.74 0.43
CA VAL A 492 -5.76 -8.97 -0.13
C VAL A 492 -4.80 -7.85 0.26
N SER A 493 -3.61 -8.21 0.76
CA SER A 493 -2.57 -7.25 1.10
C SER A 493 -1.71 -6.89 -0.10
N LEU A 494 -1.73 -5.64 -0.52
CA LEU A 494 -0.87 -5.10 -1.57
C LEU A 494 0.63 -5.05 -1.19
N ARG A 495 0.96 -5.29 0.08
CA ARG A 495 2.33 -5.16 0.63
C ARG A 495 3.01 -6.49 0.91
N SER A 496 2.28 -7.58 1.04
CA SER A 496 2.81 -8.83 1.58
C SER A 496 2.22 -10.05 0.87
N TYR A 497 2.78 -10.37 -0.29
CA TYR A 497 2.32 -11.47 -1.16
C TYR A 497 2.53 -12.87 -0.57
N ARG A 498 3.44 -13.01 0.42
CA ARG A 498 3.82 -14.29 1.00
C ARG A 498 3.30 -14.49 2.42
N ALA A 499 2.72 -13.46 3.05
CA ALA A 499 2.39 -13.48 4.47
C ALA A 499 0.92 -13.77 4.81
N GLU A 500 0.05 -14.06 3.84
CA GLU A 500 -1.38 -14.33 4.11
C GLU A 500 -1.58 -15.50 5.07
N LYS A 501 -0.90 -16.63 4.81
CA LYS A 501 -0.97 -17.80 5.69
C LYS A 501 -0.33 -17.54 7.05
N LEU A 502 0.72 -16.73 7.13
CA LEU A 502 1.33 -16.32 8.39
C LEU A 502 0.38 -15.44 9.20
N SER A 503 -0.29 -14.48 8.55
CA SER A 503 -1.31 -13.65 9.18
C SER A 503 -2.48 -14.48 9.69
N ALA A 504 -2.97 -15.42 8.89
CA ALA A 504 -4.02 -16.36 9.27
C ALA A 504 -3.59 -17.24 10.47
N PHE A 505 -2.34 -17.73 10.47
CA PHE A 505 -1.78 -18.47 11.60
C PHE A 505 -1.74 -17.63 12.87
N VAL A 506 -1.20 -16.42 12.81
CA VAL A 506 -1.11 -15.53 13.98
C VAL A 506 -2.51 -15.21 14.52
N HIS A 507 -3.46 -14.93 13.62
CA HIS A 507 -4.85 -14.71 14.01
C HIS A 507 -5.46 -15.93 14.73
N ALA A 508 -5.38 -17.11 14.11
CA ALA A 508 -5.89 -18.34 14.71
C ALA A 508 -5.20 -18.66 16.06
N LEU A 509 -3.89 -18.43 16.16
CA LEU A 509 -3.14 -18.63 17.40
C LEU A 509 -3.60 -17.71 18.53
N LEU A 510 -3.78 -16.41 18.24
CA LEU A 510 -4.21 -15.42 19.22
C LEU A 510 -5.68 -15.58 19.62
N SER A 511 -6.49 -16.10 18.72
CA SER A 511 -7.91 -16.40 18.95
C SER A 511 -8.13 -17.78 19.61
N PHE A 512 -7.07 -18.53 19.88
CA PHE A 512 -7.14 -19.92 20.39
C PHE A 512 -7.95 -20.86 19.49
N ASP A 513 -7.95 -20.62 18.19
CA ASP A 513 -8.64 -21.44 17.19
C ASP A 513 -7.82 -22.71 16.92
N GLU A 514 -8.47 -23.87 16.89
CA GLU A 514 -7.81 -25.15 16.60
C GLU A 514 -7.21 -25.22 15.19
N SER A 515 -7.71 -24.41 14.25
CA SER A 515 -7.16 -24.29 12.90
C SER A 515 -5.71 -23.81 12.89
N ALA A 516 -5.24 -23.15 13.96
CA ALA A 516 -3.85 -22.72 14.11
C ALA A 516 -2.87 -23.89 13.93
N LYS A 517 -3.21 -25.10 14.39
CA LYS A 517 -2.36 -26.29 14.23
C LYS A 517 -2.22 -26.69 12.77
N THR A 518 -3.33 -26.69 12.03
CA THR A 518 -3.34 -27.05 10.61
C THR A 518 -2.55 -26.03 9.80
N ILE A 519 -2.79 -24.73 10.04
CA ILE A 519 -2.08 -23.65 9.35
C ILE A 519 -0.59 -23.68 9.69
N TYR A 520 -0.22 -23.98 10.96
CA TYR A 520 1.18 -24.12 11.36
C TYR A 520 1.90 -25.21 10.57
N GLU A 521 1.29 -26.38 10.40
CA GLU A 521 1.89 -27.48 9.60
C GLU A 521 2.16 -27.07 8.15
N GLU A 522 1.37 -26.15 7.59
CA GLU A 522 1.57 -25.63 6.24
C GLU A 522 2.68 -24.59 6.12
N ILE A 523 3.02 -23.90 7.23
CA ILE A 523 3.95 -22.77 7.22
C ILE A 523 5.25 -22.99 7.99
N LYS A 524 5.35 -24.02 8.82
CA LYS A 524 6.49 -24.27 9.73
C LYS A 524 7.84 -24.35 9.01
N ASP A 525 7.84 -24.90 7.79
CA ASP A 525 9.05 -25.05 6.98
C ASP A 525 9.39 -23.76 6.21
N LYS A 526 8.50 -22.77 6.24
CA LYS A 526 8.60 -21.51 5.50
C LYS A 526 8.98 -20.33 6.40
N TYR A 527 8.59 -20.41 7.67
CA TYR A 527 8.78 -19.32 8.63
C TYR A 527 9.39 -19.87 9.91
N PRO A 528 10.49 -19.30 10.40
CA PRO A 528 11.12 -19.68 11.67
C PRO A 528 10.28 -19.16 12.83
N ILE A 529 9.21 -19.86 13.17
CA ILE A 529 8.29 -19.47 14.24
C ILE A 529 8.78 -20.06 15.55
N VAL A 530 9.08 -19.22 16.52
CA VAL A 530 9.47 -19.62 17.87
C VAL A 530 8.48 -19.06 18.89
N LEU A 531 7.90 -19.95 19.69
CA LEU A 531 7.04 -19.58 20.81
C LEU A 531 7.81 -19.74 22.12
N THR A 532 7.94 -18.68 22.89
CA THR A 532 8.58 -18.70 24.22
C THR A 532 7.81 -17.86 25.22
N ARG A 533 7.86 -18.25 26.49
CA ARG A 533 7.36 -17.46 27.64
C ARG A 533 8.43 -16.59 28.27
N ASP A 534 9.69 -16.73 27.84
CA ASP A 534 10.81 -15.99 28.38
C ASP A 534 11.23 -14.86 27.41
N MET A 535 11.17 -13.61 27.89
CA MET A 535 11.51 -12.44 27.14
C MET A 535 12.99 -12.33 26.76
N ALA A 536 13.88 -12.92 27.60
CA ALA A 536 15.31 -12.91 27.29
C ALA A 536 15.59 -13.86 26.12
N THR A 537 14.98 -15.05 26.13
CA THR A 537 15.02 -16.00 25.02
C THR A 537 14.44 -15.38 23.75
N ALA A 538 13.27 -14.72 23.81
CA ALA A 538 12.67 -14.05 22.65
C ALA A 538 13.61 -13.02 22.01
N ARG A 539 14.26 -12.18 22.83
CA ARG A 539 15.22 -11.18 22.35
C ARG A 539 16.46 -11.78 21.72
N ASN A 540 16.94 -12.88 22.23
CA ASN A 540 18.14 -13.57 21.71
C ASN A 540 17.84 -14.33 20.42
N THR A 541 16.64 -14.86 20.27
CA THR A 541 16.21 -15.57 19.05
C THR A 541 15.87 -14.61 17.90
N ALA A 542 15.44 -13.39 18.22
CA ALA A 542 15.11 -12.35 17.23
C ALA A 542 16.33 -11.55 16.71
N ARG A 543 17.54 -11.84 17.22
CA ARG A 543 18.82 -11.26 16.76
C ARG A 543 19.51 -12.20 15.78
#